data_a5517e1da5177c38cc789723670205cd
#
_entry.id   a5517e1da5177c38cc789723670205cd
#
_cell.length_a   1.000
_cell.length_b   1.000
_cell.length_c   1.000
_cell.angle_alpha   90.00
_cell.angle_beta   90.00
_cell.angle_gamma   90.00
#
_symmetry.space_group_name_H-M   'P 1'
#
loop_
_entity.id
_entity.type
_entity.pdbx_description
1 polymer ?
#
loop_
_entity_poly.entity_id
_entity_poly.type
_entity_poly.pdbx_seq_one_letter_code
_entity_poly.pdbx_strand_id
1 'polypeptide(L)'
;MGAINVTPDSFSDGDRFFQTENAIKQGELLASEGADLLDVGGESTRPFSDPVPLEEELRRVIPVVSELAKRTPIPISIDTCKAEVARAALDVGATIINDISGLRFDPQMVELAAAANVPLVLMHMQGTPRSMQVEPHYGSLFSEIIAFLEERIQFACAGGVSRERIIVDPGIGFGKTVNHNLLLIKHLDALATLGLPILLGTSRKSFIGEVLDKEVTEREPGTWATVCAGIIQGAHIIRAHEVATCRQLADMTDAIMNA
;
A
#
# COMPACT_ATOMS: atom_id res chain seq x y z
N MET A 1 2.38 -0.82 8.95
CA MET A 1 1.57 0.23 8.27
C MET A 1 0.11 -0.18 8.33
N GLY A 2 -0.71 0.61 9.01
CA GLY A 2 -2.16 0.38 9.13
C GLY A 2 -2.92 1.03 7.98
N ALA A 3 -3.76 0.26 7.26
CA ALA A 3 -4.51 0.72 6.10
C ALA A 3 -5.89 1.27 6.49
N ILE A 4 -6.21 2.47 6.03
CA ILE A 4 -7.48 3.17 6.24
C ILE A 4 -8.11 3.48 4.88
N ASN A 5 -9.16 2.75 4.53
CA ASN A 5 -9.86 2.94 3.27
C ASN A 5 -11.10 3.82 3.49
N VAL A 6 -11.08 5.05 2.97
CA VAL A 6 -12.19 6.01 3.04
C VAL A 6 -13.08 5.85 1.81
N THR A 7 -13.65 4.65 1.66
CA THR A 7 -14.53 4.31 0.54
C THR A 7 -15.95 4.02 1.03
N PRO A 8 -17.01 4.25 0.22
CA PRO A 8 -18.39 3.99 0.63
C PRO A 8 -18.63 2.57 1.15
N ASP A 9 -17.94 1.58 0.58
CA ASP A 9 -18.07 0.17 0.94
C ASP A 9 -17.38 -0.20 2.27
N SER A 10 -16.50 0.68 2.78
CA SER A 10 -15.73 0.42 4.00
C SER A 10 -16.52 0.71 5.27
N PHE A 11 -17.55 1.56 5.18
CA PHE A 11 -18.39 1.99 6.29
C PHE A 11 -19.84 1.95 5.83
N SER A 12 -20.60 0.93 6.23
CA SER A 12 -21.99 0.72 5.82
C SER A 12 -22.90 1.90 6.12
N ASP A 13 -23.70 2.33 5.15
CA ASP A 13 -24.94 3.12 5.20
C ASP A 13 -24.99 4.40 6.07
N GLY A 14 -23.85 5.04 6.35
CA GLY A 14 -23.81 6.30 7.09
C GLY A 14 -23.75 7.55 6.20
N ASP A 15 -24.29 8.65 6.70
CA ASP A 15 -24.02 9.99 6.18
C ASP A 15 -22.49 10.21 6.04
N ARG A 16 -22.05 11.00 5.08
CA ARG A 16 -20.63 11.29 4.77
C ARG A 16 -19.82 11.73 6.00
N PHE A 17 -20.45 12.45 6.92
CA PHE A 17 -19.85 12.83 8.18
C PHE A 17 -19.48 11.62 9.04
N PHE A 18 -20.33 10.59 9.08
CA PHE A 18 -20.04 9.34 9.79
C PHE A 18 -18.89 8.56 9.15
N GLN A 19 -18.75 8.60 7.82
CA GLN A 19 -17.62 7.93 7.13
C GLN A 19 -16.28 8.55 7.52
N THR A 20 -16.18 9.89 7.52
CA THR A 20 -14.98 10.62 7.94
C THR A 20 -14.64 10.34 9.41
N GLU A 21 -15.62 10.45 10.30
CA GLU A 21 -15.42 10.19 11.74
C GLU A 21 -15.02 8.73 12.02
N ASN A 22 -15.60 7.76 11.32
CA ASN A 22 -15.24 6.35 11.44
C ASN A 22 -13.80 6.09 10.93
N ALA A 23 -13.40 6.73 9.82
CA ALA A 23 -12.03 6.63 9.32
C ALA A 23 -11.01 7.22 10.31
N ILE A 24 -11.33 8.34 10.95
CA ILE A 24 -10.50 8.95 11.99
C ILE A 24 -10.37 8.00 13.20
N LYS A 25 -11.49 7.48 13.71
CA LYS A 25 -11.49 6.50 14.82
C LYS A 25 -10.70 5.24 14.47
N GLN A 26 -10.83 4.75 13.24
CA GLN A 26 -10.05 3.62 12.77
C GLN A 26 -8.55 3.94 12.80
N GLY A 27 -8.14 5.14 12.35
CA GLY A 27 -6.74 5.58 12.40
C GLY A 27 -6.20 5.67 13.82
N GLU A 28 -6.97 6.25 14.75
CA GLU A 28 -6.62 6.32 16.18
C GLU A 28 -6.49 4.91 16.78
N LEU A 29 -7.41 4.00 16.43
CA LEU A 29 -7.34 2.60 16.87
C LEU A 29 -6.06 1.92 16.35
N LEU A 30 -5.79 1.97 15.05
CA LEU A 30 -4.60 1.36 14.46
C LEU A 30 -3.31 1.93 15.07
N ALA A 31 -3.28 3.23 15.36
CA ALA A 31 -2.16 3.86 16.07
C ALA A 31 -1.98 3.28 17.48
N SER A 32 -3.08 3.14 18.24
CA SER A 32 -3.08 2.56 19.59
C SER A 32 -2.70 1.07 19.61
N GLU A 33 -2.98 0.34 18.52
CA GLU A 33 -2.62 -1.06 18.30
C GLU A 33 -1.14 -1.26 17.89
N GLY A 34 -0.37 -0.19 17.73
CA GLY A 34 1.05 -0.24 17.44
C GLY A 34 1.42 -0.11 15.97
N ALA A 35 0.58 0.53 15.14
CA ALA A 35 1.00 0.93 13.81
C ALA A 35 2.14 1.96 13.89
N ASP A 36 3.20 1.77 13.10
CA ASP A 36 4.29 2.74 12.95
C ASP A 36 3.97 3.78 11.86
N LEU A 37 3.06 3.45 10.95
CA LEU A 37 2.61 4.27 9.82
C LEU A 37 1.11 4.08 9.62
N LEU A 38 0.37 5.13 9.25
CA LEU A 38 -1.00 5.05 8.75
C LEU A 38 -1.01 5.32 7.24
N ASP A 39 -1.84 4.59 6.49
CA ASP A 39 -1.95 4.76 5.04
C ASP A 39 -3.41 5.02 4.67
N VAL A 40 -3.70 6.24 4.24
CA VAL A 40 -5.07 6.73 3.98
C VAL A 40 -5.33 6.75 2.48
N GLY A 41 -6.34 6.01 2.04
CA GLY A 41 -6.75 5.96 0.63
C GLY A 41 -8.23 6.26 0.43
N GLY A 42 -8.55 7.07 -0.59
CA GLY A 42 -9.92 7.49 -0.93
C GLY A 42 -10.52 6.77 -2.13
N GLU A 43 -9.71 6.03 -2.86
CA GLU A 43 -10.08 5.27 -4.05
C GLU A 43 -9.89 3.76 -3.82
N SER A 44 -10.88 2.96 -4.21
CA SER A 44 -10.74 1.50 -4.15
C SER A 44 -9.82 1.03 -5.28
N THR A 45 -8.77 0.30 -4.92
CA THR A 45 -7.83 -0.30 -5.87
C THR A 45 -8.12 -1.79 -6.12
N ARG A 46 -9.31 -2.25 -5.71
CA ARG A 46 -9.77 -3.62 -5.98
C ARG A 46 -9.92 -3.86 -7.48
N PRO A 47 -9.77 -5.11 -7.94
CA PRO A 47 -10.04 -5.44 -9.34
C PRO A 47 -11.42 -4.95 -9.79
N PHE A 48 -11.46 -4.37 -10.99
CA PHE A 48 -12.68 -3.85 -11.63
C PHE A 48 -13.33 -2.64 -10.94
N SER A 49 -12.69 -2.01 -9.96
CA SER A 49 -13.20 -0.76 -9.38
C SER A 49 -13.21 0.37 -10.39
N ASP A 50 -14.22 1.23 -10.31
CA ASP A 50 -14.28 2.45 -11.10
C ASP A 50 -13.40 3.54 -10.48
N PRO A 51 -12.74 4.38 -11.32
CA PRO A 51 -11.94 5.48 -10.81
C PRO A 51 -12.82 6.51 -10.10
N VAL A 52 -12.29 7.06 -9.02
CA VAL A 52 -12.94 8.13 -8.25
C VAL A 52 -12.55 9.49 -8.83
N PRO A 53 -13.51 10.42 -9.09
CA PRO A 53 -13.17 11.77 -9.50
C PRO A 53 -12.29 12.50 -8.47
N LEU A 54 -11.41 13.39 -8.94
CA LEU A 54 -10.48 14.16 -8.13
C LEU A 54 -11.14 14.81 -6.91
N GLU A 55 -12.19 15.61 -7.15
CA GLU A 55 -12.92 16.34 -6.11
C GLU A 55 -13.53 15.41 -5.03
N GLU A 56 -13.97 14.24 -5.45
CA GLU A 56 -14.53 13.24 -4.55
C GLU A 56 -13.43 12.61 -3.69
N GLU A 57 -12.27 12.29 -4.26
CA GLU A 57 -11.14 11.74 -3.50
C GLU A 57 -10.60 12.75 -2.50
N LEU A 58 -10.39 14.02 -2.91
CA LEU A 58 -10.01 15.11 -2.02
C LEU A 58 -10.98 15.23 -0.84
N ARG A 59 -12.28 15.22 -1.11
CA ARG A 59 -13.32 15.33 -0.09
C ARG A 59 -13.29 14.19 0.92
N ARG A 60 -12.90 12.97 0.48
CA ARG A 60 -12.80 11.80 1.36
C ARG A 60 -11.57 11.87 2.26
N VAL A 61 -10.40 12.11 1.67
CA VAL A 61 -9.13 11.88 2.38
C VAL A 61 -8.63 13.09 3.16
N ILE A 62 -8.84 14.33 2.67
CA ILE A 62 -8.24 15.51 3.27
C ILE A 62 -8.73 15.74 4.70
N PRO A 63 -10.03 15.65 5.03
CA PRO A 63 -10.47 15.79 6.43
C PRO A 63 -9.89 14.71 7.35
N VAL A 64 -9.74 13.48 6.86
CA VAL A 64 -9.19 12.36 7.64
C VAL A 64 -7.71 12.58 7.94
N VAL A 65 -6.91 12.91 6.91
CA VAL A 65 -5.48 13.20 7.08
C VAL A 65 -5.27 14.38 8.02
N SER A 66 -6.01 15.49 7.82
CA SER A 66 -5.91 16.69 8.65
C SER A 66 -6.19 16.42 10.13
N GLU A 67 -7.19 15.60 10.44
CA GLU A 67 -7.53 15.28 11.82
C GLU A 67 -6.55 14.26 12.43
N LEU A 68 -6.16 13.24 11.70
CA LEU A 68 -5.19 12.25 12.18
C LEU A 68 -3.81 12.90 12.45
N ALA A 69 -3.36 13.83 11.61
CA ALA A 69 -2.11 14.55 11.83
C ALA A 69 -2.06 15.37 13.13
N LYS A 70 -3.23 15.76 13.65
CA LYS A 70 -3.34 16.46 14.96
C LYS A 70 -3.44 15.48 16.14
N ARG A 71 -3.97 14.28 15.92
CA ARG A 71 -4.35 13.34 16.98
C ARG A 71 -3.33 12.24 17.23
N THR A 72 -2.44 11.97 16.26
CA THR A 72 -1.40 10.95 16.39
C THR A 72 -0.03 11.46 15.94
N PRO A 73 1.05 11.08 16.62
CA PRO A 73 2.41 11.45 16.21
C PRO A 73 2.98 10.57 15.10
N ILE A 74 2.29 9.49 14.72
CA ILE A 74 2.83 8.56 13.70
C ILE A 74 2.68 9.12 12.29
N PRO A 75 3.65 8.87 11.39
CA PRO A 75 3.61 9.37 10.02
C PRO A 75 2.39 8.87 9.25
N ILE A 76 1.85 9.74 8.40
CA ILE A 76 0.68 9.44 7.56
C ILE A 76 1.11 9.38 6.10
N SER A 77 0.76 8.28 5.45
CA SER A 77 0.89 8.04 4.02
C SER A 77 -0.44 8.36 3.31
N ILE A 78 -0.36 8.95 2.14
CA ILE A 78 -1.50 9.11 1.24
C ILE A 78 -1.42 8.12 0.09
N ASP A 79 -2.40 7.18 0.02
CA ASP A 79 -2.54 6.18 -1.04
C ASP A 79 -3.35 6.79 -2.19
N THR A 80 -2.65 7.32 -3.19
CA THR A 80 -3.24 7.98 -4.36
C THR A 80 -2.31 7.98 -5.56
N CYS A 81 -2.89 7.96 -6.77
CA CYS A 81 -2.18 8.14 -8.03
C CYS A 81 -2.35 9.56 -8.62
N LYS A 82 -3.00 10.48 -7.88
CA LYS A 82 -3.28 11.84 -8.34
C LYS A 82 -2.39 12.85 -7.59
N ALA A 83 -1.56 13.59 -8.30
CA ALA A 83 -0.63 14.55 -7.71
C ALA A 83 -1.34 15.66 -6.91
N GLU A 84 -2.51 16.10 -7.34
CA GLU A 84 -3.28 17.12 -6.64
C GLU A 84 -3.82 16.62 -5.29
N VAL A 85 -4.27 15.35 -5.21
CA VAL A 85 -4.66 14.71 -3.95
C VAL A 85 -3.47 14.59 -3.02
N ALA A 86 -2.33 14.10 -3.55
CA ALA A 86 -1.10 13.97 -2.78
C ALA A 86 -0.63 15.33 -2.23
N ARG A 87 -0.64 16.38 -3.06
CA ARG A 87 -0.29 17.75 -2.64
C ARG A 87 -1.16 18.23 -1.49
N ALA A 88 -2.48 18.17 -1.66
CA ALA A 88 -3.42 18.60 -0.63
C ALA A 88 -3.27 17.81 0.67
N ALA A 89 -2.96 16.50 0.59
CA ALA A 89 -2.71 15.67 1.76
C ALA A 89 -1.39 16.05 2.47
N LEU A 90 -0.32 16.32 1.72
CA LEU A 90 0.94 16.82 2.28
C LEU A 90 0.77 18.17 2.97
N ASP A 91 -0.01 19.09 2.38
CA ASP A 91 -0.30 20.42 2.95
C ASP A 91 -1.03 20.34 4.31
N VAL A 92 -1.76 19.26 4.59
CA VAL A 92 -2.49 19.06 5.85
C VAL A 92 -1.86 18.04 6.79
N GLY A 93 -0.67 17.51 6.47
CA GLY A 93 0.13 16.72 7.41
C GLY A 93 0.47 15.28 7.00
N ALA A 94 0.12 14.83 5.79
CA ALA A 94 0.72 13.61 5.25
C ALA A 94 2.23 13.82 5.07
N THR A 95 3.00 12.74 5.20
CA THR A 95 4.48 12.78 5.13
C THR A 95 5.07 11.72 4.19
N ILE A 96 4.23 10.89 3.58
CA ILE A 96 4.61 9.81 2.67
C ILE A 96 3.62 9.80 1.51
N ILE A 97 4.09 9.54 0.29
CA ILE A 97 3.25 9.27 -0.88
C ILE A 97 3.30 7.77 -1.19
N ASN A 98 2.14 7.13 -1.30
CA ASN A 98 2.01 5.75 -1.74
C ASN A 98 1.31 5.72 -3.11
N ASP A 99 2.10 5.58 -4.19
CA ASP A 99 1.57 5.57 -5.56
C ASP A 99 1.60 4.16 -6.15
N ILE A 100 0.45 3.50 -6.16
CA ILE A 100 0.28 2.16 -6.72
C ILE A 100 0.51 2.09 -8.24
N SER A 101 0.54 3.22 -8.93
CA SER A 101 0.81 3.27 -10.36
C SER A 101 2.31 3.24 -10.69
N GLY A 102 3.17 3.50 -9.70
CA GLY A 102 4.61 3.68 -9.92
C GLY A 102 4.90 4.90 -10.81
N LEU A 103 4.24 6.02 -10.57
CA LEU A 103 4.37 7.29 -11.32
C LEU A 103 3.91 7.20 -12.79
N ARG A 104 2.97 6.31 -13.12
CA ARG A 104 2.52 6.14 -14.51
C ARG A 104 1.26 6.92 -14.84
N PHE A 105 0.41 7.24 -13.84
CA PHE A 105 -0.92 7.79 -14.11
C PHE A 105 -0.97 9.30 -14.07
N ASP A 106 -0.14 9.95 -13.25
CA ASP A 106 -0.05 11.40 -13.19
C ASP A 106 1.42 11.87 -13.33
N PRO A 107 1.79 12.52 -14.44
CA PRO A 107 3.16 12.97 -14.66
C PRO A 107 3.62 14.06 -13.67
N GLN A 108 2.71 14.75 -12.98
CA GLN A 108 3.06 15.78 -11.99
C GLN A 108 3.46 15.15 -10.63
N MET A 109 3.17 13.87 -10.40
CA MET A 109 3.48 13.20 -9.15
C MET A 109 4.98 13.17 -8.84
N VAL A 110 5.82 12.96 -9.84
CA VAL A 110 7.29 12.92 -9.67
C VAL A 110 7.85 14.29 -9.24
N GLU A 111 7.36 15.37 -9.85
CA GLU A 111 7.78 16.74 -9.51
C GLU A 111 7.35 17.10 -8.09
N LEU A 112 6.12 16.71 -7.70
CA LEU A 112 5.60 16.89 -6.36
C LEU A 112 6.45 16.13 -5.32
N ALA A 113 6.72 14.85 -5.54
CA ALA A 113 7.49 14.02 -4.62
C ALA A 113 8.92 14.55 -4.44
N ALA A 114 9.55 15.00 -5.53
CA ALA A 114 10.88 15.62 -5.49
C ALA A 114 10.88 16.93 -4.70
N ALA A 115 9.92 17.83 -4.98
CA ALA A 115 9.82 19.12 -4.31
C ALA A 115 9.50 18.98 -2.81
N ALA A 116 8.62 18.07 -2.44
CA ALA A 116 8.25 17.80 -1.05
C ALA A 116 9.33 17.04 -0.28
N ASN A 117 10.26 16.35 -0.97
CA ASN A 117 11.32 15.54 -0.39
C ASN A 117 10.82 14.51 0.64
N VAL A 118 9.68 13.87 0.35
CA VAL A 118 9.06 12.86 1.21
C VAL A 118 9.34 11.44 0.71
N PRO A 119 9.23 10.40 1.54
CA PRO A 119 9.25 9.01 1.09
C PRO A 119 8.17 8.76 0.04
N LEU A 120 8.52 7.96 -0.97
CA LEU A 120 7.66 7.60 -2.10
C LEU A 120 7.65 6.08 -2.27
N VAL A 121 6.47 5.48 -2.20
CA VAL A 121 6.28 4.06 -2.51
C VAL A 121 6.00 3.93 -4.00
N LEU A 122 6.77 3.09 -4.67
CA LEU A 122 6.62 2.72 -6.07
C LEU A 122 6.16 1.25 -6.15
N MET A 123 4.93 1.04 -6.59
CA MET A 123 4.37 -0.32 -6.69
C MET A 123 4.35 -0.81 -8.15
N HIS A 124 4.64 -2.11 -8.31
CA HIS A 124 4.46 -2.79 -9.58
C HIS A 124 3.00 -3.23 -9.77
N MET A 125 2.41 -2.83 -10.89
CA MET A 125 1.12 -3.31 -11.36
C MET A 125 1.15 -3.53 -12.88
N GLN A 126 0.65 -4.69 -13.33
CA GLN A 126 0.41 -4.92 -14.76
C GLN A 126 -0.95 -4.31 -15.15
N GLY A 127 -0.97 -3.42 -16.16
CA GLY A 127 -2.20 -2.74 -16.58
C GLY A 127 -2.67 -1.66 -15.61
N THR A 128 -3.96 -1.63 -15.33
CA THR A 128 -4.65 -0.71 -14.41
C THR A 128 -5.54 -1.52 -13.45
N PRO A 129 -6.04 -0.96 -12.33
CA PRO A 129 -6.96 -1.68 -11.44
C PRO A 129 -8.15 -2.30 -12.16
N ARG A 130 -8.67 -1.63 -13.21
CA ARG A 130 -9.80 -2.11 -14.00
C ARG A 130 -9.46 -3.30 -14.91
N SER A 131 -8.22 -3.41 -15.40
CA SER A 131 -7.81 -4.42 -16.39
C SER A 131 -6.80 -5.43 -15.88
N MET A 132 -6.14 -5.18 -14.76
CA MET A 132 -4.98 -5.95 -14.28
C MET A 132 -5.24 -7.45 -14.09
N GLN A 133 -6.46 -7.86 -13.78
CA GLN A 133 -6.79 -9.27 -13.55
C GLN A 133 -7.36 -9.98 -14.79
N VAL A 134 -7.34 -9.31 -15.96
CA VAL A 134 -7.70 -9.94 -17.23
C VAL A 134 -6.47 -10.67 -17.76
N GLU A 135 -6.40 -11.98 -17.52
CA GLU A 135 -5.32 -12.88 -17.98
C GLU A 135 -3.88 -12.39 -17.70
N PRO A 136 -3.51 -12.12 -16.41
CA PRO A 136 -2.18 -11.66 -16.09
C PRO A 136 -1.12 -12.68 -16.49
N HIS A 137 -0.16 -12.26 -17.31
CA HIS A 137 0.87 -13.12 -17.87
C HIS A 137 2.26 -12.51 -17.73
N TYR A 138 3.25 -13.35 -17.39
CA TYR A 138 4.68 -13.02 -17.32
C TYR A 138 5.50 -14.09 -18.02
N GLY A 139 6.41 -13.67 -18.88
CA GLY A 139 7.43 -14.56 -19.44
C GLY A 139 8.47 -14.95 -18.38
N SER A 140 8.84 -13.98 -17.53
CA SER A 140 9.71 -14.16 -16.37
C SER A 140 9.27 -13.22 -15.24
N LEU A 141 8.52 -13.77 -14.27
CA LEU A 141 7.88 -12.99 -13.20
C LEU A 141 8.83 -12.02 -12.50
N PHE A 142 9.94 -12.53 -11.96
CA PHE A 142 10.88 -11.71 -11.19
C PHE A 142 11.63 -10.71 -12.06
N SER A 143 12.12 -11.15 -13.23
CA SER A 143 12.87 -10.28 -14.13
C SER A 143 12.03 -9.08 -14.60
N GLU A 144 10.76 -9.31 -14.93
CA GLU A 144 9.87 -8.26 -15.40
C GLU A 144 9.48 -7.30 -14.28
N ILE A 145 9.21 -7.80 -13.06
CA ILE A 145 8.87 -6.94 -11.91
C ILE A 145 10.08 -6.11 -11.49
N ILE A 146 11.27 -6.72 -11.40
CA ILE A 146 12.51 -6.01 -11.04
C ILE A 146 12.83 -4.96 -12.11
N ALA A 147 12.79 -5.30 -13.39
CA ALA A 147 13.04 -4.36 -14.48
C ALA A 147 12.06 -3.18 -14.46
N PHE A 148 10.77 -3.45 -14.22
CA PHE A 148 9.77 -2.38 -14.06
C PHE A 148 10.11 -1.46 -12.88
N LEU A 149 10.39 -2.02 -11.70
CA LEU A 149 10.74 -1.21 -10.53
C LEU A 149 12.03 -0.42 -10.75
N GLU A 150 13.06 -1.00 -11.36
CA GLU A 150 14.29 -0.29 -11.73
C GLU A 150 14.02 0.89 -12.67
N GLU A 151 13.18 0.69 -13.69
CA GLU A 151 12.77 1.77 -14.60
C GLU A 151 12.05 2.88 -13.84
N ARG A 152 11.13 2.54 -12.91
CA ARG A 152 10.42 3.54 -12.12
C ARG A 152 11.32 4.25 -11.12
N ILE A 153 12.27 3.56 -10.51
CA ILE A 153 13.30 4.17 -9.65
C ILE A 153 14.15 5.17 -10.46
N GLN A 154 14.61 4.77 -11.66
CA GLN A 154 15.39 5.66 -12.52
C GLN A 154 14.58 6.88 -12.94
N PHE A 155 13.31 6.69 -13.30
CA PHE A 155 12.40 7.79 -13.63
C PHE A 155 12.20 8.75 -12.46
N ALA A 156 11.96 8.24 -11.26
CA ALA A 156 11.82 9.05 -10.05
C ALA A 156 13.09 9.85 -9.74
N CYS A 157 14.27 9.20 -9.80
CA CYS A 157 15.56 9.85 -9.57
C CYS A 157 15.87 10.92 -10.63
N ALA A 158 15.58 10.66 -11.90
CA ALA A 158 15.73 11.64 -12.97
C ALA A 158 14.81 12.85 -12.77
N GLY A 159 13.63 12.66 -12.16
CA GLY A 159 12.71 13.72 -11.76
C GLY A 159 13.10 14.46 -10.47
N GLY A 160 14.22 14.09 -9.84
CA GLY A 160 14.75 14.77 -8.64
C GLY A 160 14.41 14.11 -7.30
N VAL A 161 13.72 12.96 -7.30
CA VAL A 161 13.47 12.21 -6.05
C VAL A 161 14.77 11.55 -5.58
N SER A 162 15.15 11.76 -4.33
CA SER A 162 16.31 11.09 -3.73
C SER A 162 16.08 9.59 -3.65
N ARG A 163 17.05 8.77 -4.11
CA ARG A 163 16.94 7.32 -4.11
C ARG A 163 16.63 6.73 -2.72
N GLU A 164 17.20 7.29 -1.69
CA GLU A 164 17.01 6.89 -0.28
C GLU A 164 15.60 7.19 0.26
N ARG A 165 14.78 7.93 -0.48
CA ARG A 165 13.37 8.19 -0.17
C ARG A 165 12.43 7.20 -0.85
N ILE A 166 12.94 6.29 -1.69
CA ILE A 166 12.12 5.36 -2.45
C ILE A 166 11.92 4.06 -1.66
N ILE A 167 10.69 3.57 -1.64
CA ILE A 167 10.26 2.28 -1.13
C ILE A 167 9.65 1.52 -2.30
N VAL A 168 9.92 0.23 -2.42
CA VAL A 168 9.38 -0.59 -3.52
C VAL A 168 8.35 -1.58 -3.01
N ASP A 169 7.29 -1.82 -3.81
CA ASP A 169 6.24 -2.81 -3.54
C ASP A 169 6.07 -3.72 -4.77
N PRO A 170 6.21 -5.04 -4.64
CA PRO A 170 5.98 -5.98 -5.74
C PRO A 170 4.55 -6.01 -6.24
N GLY A 171 3.59 -5.42 -5.53
CA GLY A 171 2.19 -5.35 -5.90
C GLY A 171 1.48 -6.71 -5.86
N ILE A 172 1.51 -7.39 -4.72
CA ILE A 172 0.76 -8.63 -4.51
C ILE A 172 -0.73 -8.40 -4.84
N GLY A 173 -1.33 -9.24 -5.69
CA GLY A 173 -2.72 -9.11 -6.10
C GLY A 173 -2.99 -8.10 -7.21
N PHE A 174 -1.98 -7.38 -7.71
CA PHE A 174 -2.12 -6.41 -8.80
C PHE A 174 -1.56 -6.98 -10.10
N GLY A 175 -2.46 -7.49 -10.96
CA GLY A 175 -2.07 -8.11 -12.24
C GLY A 175 -1.27 -9.41 -12.05
N LYS A 176 -1.71 -10.28 -11.16
CA LYS A 176 -1.01 -11.52 -10.79
C LYS A 176 -1.97 -12.66 -10.51
N THR A 177 -1.62 -13.87 -10.97
CA THR A 177 -2.34 -15.11 -10.63
C THR A 177 -2.04 -15.50 -9.17
N VAL A 178 -2.78 -16.47 -8.63
CA VAL A 178 -2.49 -17.09 -7.33
C VAL A 178 -1.03 -17.54 -7.26
N ASN A 179 -0.58 -18.31 -8.26
CA ASN A 179 0.78 -18.82 -8.28
C ASN A 179 1.84 -17.70 -8.33
N HIS A 180 1.60 -16.63 -9.09
CA HIS A 180 2.51 -15.48 -9.10
C HIS A 180 2.63 -14.83 -7.73
N ASN A 181 1.53 -14.66 -7.00
CA ASN A 181 1.53 -14.09 -5.64
C ASN A 181 2.29 -14.98 -4.66
N LEU A 182 2.06 -16.29 -4.69
CA LEU A 182 2.77 -17.25 -3.83
C LEU A 182 4.27 -17.29 -4.12
N LEU A 183 4.68 -17.28 -5.40
CA LEU A 183 6.08 -17.21 -5.78
C LEU A 183 6.76 -15.92 -5.32
N LEU A 184 6.09 -14.77 -5.46
CA LEU A 184 6.62 -13.47 -5.00
C LEU A 184 6.82 -13.43 -3.50
N ILE A 185 5.90 -13.98 -2.70
CA ILE A 185 6.07 -14.05 -1.24
C ILE A 185 7.22 -15.02 -0.90
N LYS A 186 7.27 -16.18 -1.55
CA LYS A 186 8.30 -17.20 -1.31
C LYS A 186 9.72 -16.72 -1.62
N HIS A 187 9.88 -15.85 -2.60
CA HIS A 187 11.17 -15.35 -3.08
C HIS A 187 11.19 -13.82 -3.10
N LEU A 188 10.64 -13.19 -2.06
CA LEU A 188 10.61 -11.72 -1.95
C LEU A 188 12.03 -11.14 -1.87
N ASP A 189 12.97 -11.89 -1.32
CA ASP A 189 14.40 -11.60 -1.24
C ASP A 189 15.04 -11.25 -2.58
N ALA A 190 14.48 -11.74 -3.71
CA ALA A 190 14.94 -11.36 -5.04
C ALA A 190 14.89 -9.82 -5.29
N LEU A 191 13.95 -9.11 -4.64
CA LEU A 191 13.86 -7.65 -4.73
C LEU A 191 14.96 -6.92 -3.95
N ALA A 192 15.70 -7.60 -3.07
CA ALA A 192 16.83 -7.01 -2.35
C ALA A 192 17.93 -6.50 -3.29
N THR A 193 17.99 -7.03 -4.53
CA THR A 193 18.88 -6.53 -5.58
C THR A 193 18.66 -5.05 -5.93
N LEU A 194 17.46 -4.50 -5.66
CA LEU A 194 17.14 -3.08 -5.84
C LEU A 194 17.80 -2.19 -4.77
N GLY A 195 18.24 -2.76 -3.63
CA GLY A 195 18.88 -2.02 -2.54
C GLY A 195 17.98 -0.96 -1.88
N LEU A 196 16.67 -1.22 -1.84
CA LEU A 196 15.65 -0.31 -1.28
C LEU A 196 14.73 -1.07 -0.31
N PRO A 197 14.09 -0.36 0.65
CA PRO A 197 13.08 -0.98 1.51
C PRO A 197 11.92 -1.58 0.70
N ILE A 198 11.45 -2.75 1.14
CA ILE A 198 10.35 -3.49 0.50
C ILE A 198 9.11 -3.37 1.36
N LEU A 199 8.03 -2.85 0.75
CA LEU A 199 6.68 -2.87 1.31
C LEU A 199 5.93 -4.10 0.79
N LEU A 200 5.24 -4.80 1.69
CA LEU A 200 4.42 -5.97 1.37
C LEU A 200 3.00 -5.81 1.91
N GLY A 201 2.00 -5.82 1.02
CA GLY A 201 0.59 -5.77 1.35
C GLY A 201 -0.13 -7.05 0.91
N THR A 202 -0.39 -7.99 1.83
CA THR A 202 -1.10 -9.26 1.53
C THR A 202 -2.47 -9.35 2.17
N SER A 203 -2.81 -8.42 3.08
CA SER A 203 -3.95 -8.49 3.97
C SER A 203 -5.28 -8.72 3.24
N ARG A 204 -5.95 -9.83 3.54
CA ARG A 204 -7.28 -10.27 3.04
C ARG A 204 -7.40 -10.40 1.53
N LYS A 205 -6.30 -10.45 0.78
CA LYS A 205 -6.31 -10.51 -0.69
C LYS A 205 -6.93 -11.81 -1.23
N SER A 206 -7.46 -11.73 -2.46
CA SER A 206 -8.26 -12.80 -3.07
C SER A 206 -7.51 -14.12 -3.19
N PHE A 207 -6.21 -14.08 -3.53
CA PHE A 207 -5.40 -15.30 -3.65
C PHE A 207 -5.37 -16.15 -2.37
N ILE A 208 -5.48 -15.53 -1.17
CA ILE A 208 -5.58 -16.26 0.10
C ILE A 208 -6.92 -17.01 0.16
N GLY A 209 -8.01 -16.36 -0.26
CA GLY A 209 -9.32 -17.00 -0.33
C GLY A 209 -9.35 -18.17 -1.30
N GLU A 210 -8.68 -18.03 -2.46
CA GLU A 210 -8.58 -19.10 -3.47
C GLU A 210 -7.75 -20.29 -2.98
N VAL A 211 -6.66 -20.06 -2.22
CA VAL A 211 -5.83 -21.14 -1.66
C VAL A 211 -6.53 -21.88 -0.52
N LEU A 212 -7.25 -21.14 0.34
CA LEU A 212 -7.85 -21.69 1.57
C LEU A 212 -9.32 -22.07 1.41
N ASP A 213 -9.96 -21.74 0.28
CA ASP A 213 -11.41 -21.81 0.07
C ASP A 213 -12.16 -21.04 1.17
N LYS A 214 -11.82 -19.71 1.31
CA LYS A 214 -12.31 -18.85 2.38
C LYS A 214 -12.81 -17.51 1.90
N GLU A 215 -13.94 -17.08 2.48
CA GLU A 215 -14.47 -15.74 2.30
C GLU A 215 -13.56 -14.67 2.91
N VAL A 216 -13.74 -13.41 2.48
CA VAL A 216 -12.86 -12.30 2.88
C VAL A 216 -12.73 -12.12 4.39
N THR A 217 -13.79 -12.39 5.15
CA THR A 217 -13.84 -12.29 6.62
C THR A 217 -13.10 -13.43 7.34
N GLU A 218 -12.75 -14.50 6.63
CA GLU A 218 -12.09 -15.68 7.18
C GLU A 218 -10.61 -15.81 6.73
N ARG A 219 -10.05 -14.79 6.07
CA ARG A 219 -8.71 -14.83 5.47
C ARG A 219 -7.57 -14.43 6.42
N GLU A 220 -7.88 -14.05 7.66
CA GLU A 220 -6.86 -13.68 8.64
C GLU A 220 -5.76 -14.74 8.81
N PRO A 221 -6.04 -16.04 9.04
CA PRO A 221 -4.99 -17.03 9.23
C PRO A 221 -4.03 -17.11 8.03
N GLY A 222 -4.55 -17.00 6.79
CA GLY A 222 -3.74 -16.93 5.59
C GLY A 222 -2.95 -15.62 5.48
N THR A 223 -3.54 -14.49 5.88
CA THR A 223 -2.83 -13.21 5.97
C THR A 223 -1.62 -13.33 6.90
N TRP A 224 -1.81 -13.89 8.09
CA TRP A 224 -0.74 -14.04 9.08
C TRP A 224 0.41 -14.93 8.58
N ALA A 225 0.08 -16.03 7.92
CA ALA A 225 1.09 -16.89 7.28
C ALA A 225 1.92 -16.13 6.24
N THR A 226 1.26 -15.32 5.41
CA THR A 226 1.95 -14.51 4.38
C THR A 226 2.76 -13.36 4.97
N VAL A 227 2.34 -12.77 6.11
CA VAL A 227 3.08 -11.75 6.84
C VAL A 227 4.39 -12.32 7.38
N CYS A 228 4.32 -13.42 8.13
CA CYS A 228 5.53 -14.08 8.67
C CYS A 228 6.49 -14.52 7.54
N ALA A 229 5.96 -15.15 6.48
CA ALA A 229 6.77 -15.53 5.33
C ALA A 229 7.44 -14.32 4.66
N GLY A 230 6.69 -13.21 4.50
CA GLY A 230 7.21 -11.98 3.91
C GLY A 230 8.34 -11.35 4.73
N ILE A 231 8.20 -11.29 6.05
CA ILE A 231 9.25 -10.78 6.96
C ILE A 231 10.52 -11.64 6.87
N ILE A 232 10.38 -12.98 6.93
CA ILE A 232 11.51 -13.91 6.77
C ILE A 232 12.21 -13.71 5.42
N GLN A 233 11.47 -13.35 4.39
CA GLN A 233 11.98 -13.09 3.04
C GLN A 233 12.37 -11.63 2.79
N GLY A 234 12.48 -10.79 3.84
CA GLY A 234 13.07 -9.45 3.76
C GLY A 234 12.07 -8.31 3.53
N ALA A 235 10.78 -8.47 3.81
CA ALA A 235 9.86 -7.35 3.88
C ALA A 235 10.23 -6.41 5.03
N HIS A 236 10.31 -5.09 4.75
CA HIS A 236 10.65 -4.05 5.73
C HIS A 236 9.40 -3.39 6.29
N ILE A 237 8.34 -3.29 5.46
CA ILE A 237 7.08 -2.68 5.83
C ILE A 237 5.95 -3.66 5.48
N ILE A 238 5.11 -3.99 6.47
CA ILE A 238 3.90 -4.77 6.28
C ILE A 238 2.69 -3.84 6.28
N ARG A 239 1.91 -3.83 5.21
CA ARG A 239 0.64 -3.09 5.11
C ARG A 239 -0.53 -4.03 5.43
N ALA A 240 -1.26 -3.73 6.50
CA ALA A 240 -2.34 -4.58 7.02
C ALA A 240 -3.55 -3.77 7.47
N HIS A 241 -4.74 -4.42 7.48
CA HIS A 241 -5.99 -3.84 8.01
C HIS A 241 -6.16 -4.08 9.51
N GLU A 242 -5.60 -5.19 10.03
CA GLU A 242 -5.61 -5.53 11.44
C GLU A 242 -4.18 -5.43 11.96
N VAL A 243 -3.94 -4.44 12.82
CA VAL A 243 -2.58 -4.09 13.26
C VAL A 243 -2.19 -4.83 14.54
N ALA A 244 -3.10 -5.02 15.48
CA ALA A 244 -2.78 -5.60 16.79
C ALA A 244 -2.09 -6.97 16.67
N THR A 245 -2.68 -7.89 15.94
CA THR A 245 -2.10 -9.23 15.70
C THR A 245 -0.89 -9.14 14.76
N CYS A 246 -0.98 -8.30 13.71
CA CYS A 246 0.13 -8.13 12.76
C CYS A 246 1.41 -7.66 13.48
N ARG A 247 1.31 -6.74 14.44
CA ARG A 247 2.43 -6.27 15.27
C ARG A 247 3.06 -7.41 16.06
N GLN A 248 2.25 -8.20 16.77
CA GLN A 248 2.75 -9.34 17.55
C GLN A 248 3.47 -10.37 16.68
N LEU A 249 2.93 -10.64 15.47
CA LEU A 249 3.55 -11.56 14.52
C LEU A 249 4.86 -11.02 13.99
N ALA A 250 4.94 -9.72 13.69
CA ALA A 250 6.17 -9.07 13.26
C ALA A 250 7.24 -9.14 14.35
N ASP A 251 6.91 -8.72 15.58
CA ASP A 251 7.84 -8.74 16.70
C ASP A 251 8.34 -10.17 17.01
N MET A 252 7.45 -11.17 16.95
CA MET A 252 7.85 -12.56 17.18
C MET A 252 8.71 -13.11 16.04
N THR A 253 8.37 -12.78 14.79
CA THR A 253 9.16 -13.21 13.62
C THR A 253 10.55 -12.59 13.65
N ASP A 254 10.66 -11.30 13.94
CA ASP A 254 11.94 -10.59 14.10
C ASP A 254 12.78 -11.19 15.23
N ALA A 255 12.16 -11.53 16.37
CA ALA A 255 12.84 -12.20 17.47
C ALA A 255 13.43 -13.56 17.06
N ILE A 256 12.68 -14.34 16.27
CA ILE A 256 13.15 -15.63 15.73
C ILE A 256 14.33 -15.43 14.75
N MET A 257 14.22 -14.40 13.87
CA MET A 257 15.26 -14.13 12.87
C MET A 257 16.57 -13.60 13.49
N ASN A 258 16.51 -13.01 14.69
CA ASN A 258 17.66 -12.43 15.38
C ASN A 258 18.22 -13.34 16.52
N ALA A 259 17.64 -14.54 16.70
CA ALA A 259 18.14 -15.53 17.67
C ALA A 259 19.32 -16.31 17.09
#